data_46e699aba3d9888147b2fc07fdaf8419
#
_entry.id   46e699aba3d9888147b2fc07fdaf8419
#
_cell.length_a   1.000
_cell.length_b   1.000
_cell.length_c   1.000
_cell.angle_alpha   90.00
_cell.angle_beta   90.00
_cell.angle_gamma   90.00
#
_symmetry.space_group_name_H-M   'P 1'
#
loop_
_entity.id
_entity.type
_entity.pdbx_description
1 polymer ?
#
loop_
_entity_poly.entity_id
_entity_poly.type
_entity_poly.pdbx_seq_one_letter_code
_entity_poly.pdbx_strand_id
1 'polypeptide(L)'
;RGDSVPLEVVPVAALGERAGALAARFFGDPSSRQRVIGVTGTNGKTTCTQLLAQAFGLLDRRCGVIGTLGWGFPGNLADTGHTTPDPVTMQRALASLGEQGANLVAVEMSSHALKQGRTRSVHIDTAVFTNLTHDHLDYHGTLEDYGASKKLLFETPGLRFAVVNADDAFGATILAGTAAGTKVISYGLTESSAQVRASAASYSVDGLRAWVETPWGSGELRAPLMGRFNLSNALAVLSVLGLHEVALADALAIFPRLRAVPGRMERIGVHASPLAIVDYAHTPDALEHTLRALREHCSGRLWCVFGCGGDRDRTKRPLMGRIAWEHADELVITSDNPRSESAAAIIDEICTGVPGDGARREPDRAQAIRLALGAAGPGDCVLIAGKGHENYQETNGVRVPFSDADTVRRLFAEAGAGS
;
A
#
# COMPACT_ATOMS: atom_id res chain seq x y z
N ARG A 1 28.57 14.75 -39.54
CA ARG A 1 29.65 13.81 -39.17
C ARG A 1 29.82 14.02 -37.68
N GLY A 2 29.20 13.18 -36.83
CA GLY A 2 29.43 13.17 -35.39
C GLY A 2 30.68 12.35 -35.12
N ASP A 3 31.68 12.94 -34.49
CA ASP A 3 32.87 12.27 -34.02
C ASP A 3 32.42 11.26 -32.94
N SER A 4 32.52 9.96 -33.27
CA SER A 4 32.34 8.90 -32.31
C SER A 4 33.51 8.92 -31.33
N VAL A 5 33.29 9.43 -30.12
CA VAL A 5 34.26 9.23 -29.03
C VAL A 5 34.36 7.73 -28.79
N PRO A 6 35.54 7.11 -28.86
CA PRO A 6 35.67 5.69 -28.58
C PRO A 6 35.28 5.43 -27.11
N LEU A 7 34.19 4.70 -26.93
CA LEU A 7 33.78 4.24 -25.57
C LEU A 7 34.80 3.24 -25.07
N GLU A 8 35.53 3.59 -24.03
CA GLU A 8 36.39 2.64 -23.31
C GLU A 8 35.50 1.70 -22.49
N VAL A 9 35.50 0.43 -22.84
CA VAL A 9 34.71 -0.58 -22.11
C VAL A 9 35.57 -1.13 -20.98
N VAL A 10 35.17 -0.83 -19.73
CA VAL A 10 35.83 -1.38 -18.55
C VAL A 10 35.00 -2.59 -18.06
N PRO A 11 35.53 -3.83 -18.13
CA PRO A 11 34.86 -4.99 -17.61
C PRO A 11 34.82 -4.97 -16.06
N VAL A 12 33.63 -5.12 -15.48
CA VAL A 12 33.45 -5.14 -14.04
C VAL A 12 32.91 -6.51 -13.62
N ALA A 13 33.69 -7.26 -12.84
CA ALA A 13 33.26 -8.55 -12.29
C ALA A 13 32.06 -8.34 -11.33
N ALA A 14 31.04 -9.21 -11.43
CA ALA A 14 29.82 -9.15 -10.62
C ALA A 14 29.15 -7.77 -10.67
N LEU A 15 29.04 -7.16 -11.86
CA LEU A 15 28.48 -5.80 -12.05
C LEU A 15 27.11 -5.66 -11.39
N GLY A 16 26.24 -6.67 -11.46
CA GLY A 16 24.90 -6.63 -10.84
C GLY A 16 24.96 -6.38 -9.32
N GLU A 17 25.94 -6.94 -8.62
CA GLU A 17 26.13 -6.74 -7.18
C GLU A 17 26.74 -5.37 -6.83
N ARG A 18 27.52 -4.81 -7.76
CA ARG A 18 28.24 -3.55 -7.61
C ARG A 18 27.47 -2.35 -8.16
N ALA A 19 26.43 -2.58 -8.95
CA ALA A 19 25.68 -1.52 -9.62
C ALA A 19 25.17 -0.44 -8.63
N GLY A 20 24.69 -0.85 -7.45
CA GLY A 20 24.25 0.06 -6.42
C GLY A 20 25.37 0.96 -5.88
N ALA A 21 26.53 0.40 -5.58
CA ALA A 21 27.68 1.16 -5.07
C ALA A 21 28.26 2.11 -6.14
N LEU A 22 28.31 1.68 -7.40
CA LEU A 22 28.74 2.51 -8.51
C LEU A 22 27.76 3.67 -8.73
N ALA A 23 26.46 3.39 -8.71
CA ALA A 23 25.42 4.41 -8.83
C ALA A 23 25.45 5.38 -7.64
N ALA A 24 25.57 4.89 -6.39
CA ALA A 24 25.68 5.73 -5.20
C ALA A 24 26.86 6.73 -5.36
N ARG A 25 28.04 6.22 -5.76
CA ARG A 25 29.20 7.07 -6.01
C ARG A 25 28.97 8.09 -7.15
N PHE A 26 28.34 7.64 -8.24
CA PHE A 26 28.04 8.52 -9.38
C PHE A 26 27.11 9.67 -9.01
N PHE A 27 26.07 9.39 -8.22
CA PHE A 27 25.09 10.37 -7.75
C PHE A 27 25.51 11.08 -6.45
N GLY A 28 26.75 10.90 -5.97
CA GLY A 28 27.29 11.59 -4.80
C GLY A 28 26.73 11.10 -3.47
N ASP A 29 26.43 9.80 -3.37
CA ASP A 29 25.91 9.11 -2.17
C ASP A 29 24.73 9.84 -1.53
N PRO A 30 23.59 9.95 -2.24
CA PRO A 30 22.46 10.79 -1.80
C PRO A 30 21.89 10.36 -0.46
N SER A 31 21.81 9.05 -0.17
CA SER A 31 21.25 8.52 1.06
C SER A 31 22.08 8.84 2.32
N SER A 32 23.36 9.20 2.18
CA SER A 32 24.18 9.65 3.33
C SER A 32 23.76 11.03 3.88
N ARG A 33 23.04 11.81 3.06
CA ARG A 33 22.56 13.14 3.39
C ARG A 33 21.06 13.22 3.64
N GLN A 34 20.37 12.09 3.56
CA GLN A 34 18.93 11.95 3.75
C GLN A 34 18.64 10.91 4.83
N ARG A 35 17.55 11.06 5.55
CA ARG A 35 17.03 10.02 6.43
C ARG A 35 16.06 9.14 5.62
N VAL A 36 16.52 7.95 5.26
CA VAL A 36 15.72 7.00 4.49
C VAL A 36 14.93 6.10 5.45
N ILE A 37 13.63 6.08 5.30
CA ILE A 37 12.69 5.25 6.07
C ILE A 37 12.27 4.09 5.17
N GLY A 38 12.82 2.90 5.39
CA GLY A 38 12.47 1.70 4.65
C GLY A 38 11.26 1.01 5.28
N VAL A 39 10.22 0.75 4.49
CA VAL A 39 9.01 0.05 4.94
C VAL A 39 8.88 -1.29 4.24
N THR A 40 8.84 -2.39 5.02
CA THR A 40 8.64 -3.75 4.51
C THR A 40 7.45 -4.43 5.19
N GLY A 41 6.95 -5.48 4.56
CA GLY A 41 5.82 -6.31 5.00
C GLY A 41 5.09 -6.89 3.80
N THR A 42 4.12 -7.77 4.00
CA THR A 42 3.26 -8.24 2.92
C THR A 42 2.32 -7.12 2.49
N ASN A 43 1.56 -6.55 3.41
CA ASN A 43 0.60 -5.47 3.20
C ASN A 43 1.03 -4.20 3.95
N GLY A 44 0.45 -3.03 3.60
CA GLY A 44 0.65 -1.77 4.31
C GLY A 44 1.86 -0.93 3.87
N LYS A 45 2.80 -1.45 3.07
CA LYS A 45 3.99 -0.70 2.61
C LYS A 45 3.63 0.64 1.95
N THR A 46 2.84 0.60 0.90
CA THR A 46 2.41 1.79 0.15
C THR A 46 1.66 2.77 1.04
N THR A 47 0.75 2.26 1.87
CA THR A 47 0.00 3.10 2.81
C THR A 47 0.94 3.80 3.79
N CYS A 48 1.84 3.07 4.45
CA CYS A 48 2.77 3.66 5.42
C CYS A 48 3.71 4.69 4.76
N THR A 49 4.29 4.40 3.60
CA THR A 49 5.20 5.34 2.92
C THR A 49 4.50 6.62 2.49
N GLN A 50 3.30 6.51 1.93
CA GLN A 50 2.50 7.67 1.52
C GLN A 50 2.01 8.49 2.71
N LEU A 51 1.54 7.83 3.79
CA LEU A 51 1.12 8.52 5.01
C LEU A 51 2.30 9.21 5.71
N LEU A 52 3.49 8.59 5.74
CA LEU A 52 4.71 9.23 6.27
C LEU A 52 5.06 10.50 5.51
N ALA A 53 5.05 10.43 4.17
CA ALA A 53 5.37 11.60 3.37
C ALA A 53 4.33 12.72 3.53
N GLN A 54 3.05 12.39 3.61
CA GLN A 54 2.00 13.36 3.92
C GLN A 54 2.18 13.96 5.32
N ALA A 55 2.40 13.11 6.33
CA ALA A 55 2.54 13.53 7.71
C ALA A 55 3.72 14.50 7.89
N PHE A 56 4.90 14.14 7.39
CA PHE A 56 6.05 15.03 7.42
C PHE A 56 5.82 16.32 6.63
N GLY A 57 5.17 16.23 5.45
CA GLY A 57 4.82 17.41 4.66
C GLY A 57 3.87 18.38 5.38
N LEU A 58 2.91 17.86 6.16
CA LEU A 58 2.01 18.64 7.00
C LEU A 58 2.71 19.30 8.20
N LEU A 59 3.94 18.85 8.54
CA LEU A 59 4.83 19.38 9.56
C LEU A 59 5.98 20.21 8.97
N ASP A 60 5.83 20.68 7.73
CA ASP A 60 6.84 21.47 7.00
C ASP A 60 8.21 20.76 6.84
N ARG A 61 8.20 19.41 6.89
CA ARG A 61 9.39 18.57 6.61
C ARG A 61 9.22 17.92 5.25
N ARG A 62 10.06 18.26 4.27
CA ARG A 62 9.98 17.68 2.92
C ARG A 62 10.37 16.21 2.94
N CYS A 63 9.38 15.33 2.72
CA CYS A 63 9.55 13.89 2.64
C CYS A 63 9.15 13.39 1.25
N GLY A 64 10.11 12.82 0.53
CA GLY A 64 9.85 12.13 -0.74
C GLY A 64 9.36 10.71 -0.51
N VAL A 65 8.81 10.09 -1.56
CA VAL A 65 8.43 8.66 -1.59
C VAL A 65 9.09 7.95 -2.76
N ILE A 66 9.37 6.67 -2.59
CA ILE A 66 9.75 5.74 -3.66
C ILE A 66 8.98 4.44 -3.42
N GLY A 67 8.11 4.05 -4.34
CA GLY A 67 7.27 2.88 -4.14
C GLY A 67 6.41 2.50 -5.34
N THR A 68 5.39 1.71 -5.08
CA THR A 68 4.46 1.15 -6.08
C THR A 68 3.74 2.23 -6.89
N LEU A 69 3.40 3.36 -6.26
CA LEU A 69 2.73 4.48 -6.93
C LEU A 69 3.69 5.39 -7.71
N GLY A 70 4.99 5.14 -7.62
CA GLY A 70 6.00 5.97 -8.24
C GLY A 70 7.00 6.54 -7.24
N TRP A 71 7.82 7.49 -7.71
CA TRP A 71 8.74 8.25 -6.87
C TRP A 71 8.55 9.76 -7.08
N GLY A 72 8.70 10.51 -6.01
CA GLY A 72 8.46 11.97 -6.03
C GLY A 72 7.93 12.47 -4.70
N PHE A 73 7.11 13.51 -4.75
CA PHE A 73 6.34 13.99 -3.60
C PHE A 73 4.87 13.62 -3.77
N PRO A 74 4.10 13.42 -2.67
CA PRO A 74 2.67 13.12 -2.77
C PRO A 74 1.93 14.10 -3.70
N GLY A 75 1.18 13.55 -4.67
CA GLY A 75 0.48 14.34 -5.70
C GLY A 75 1.28 14.60 -6.98
N ASN A 76 2.60 14.33 -7.02
CA ASN A 76 3.44 14.45 -8.20
C ASN A 76 4.49 13.33 -8.23
N LEU A 77 4.09 12.17 -8.72
CA LEU A 77 4.91 10.96 -8.75
C LEU A 77 5.27 10.58 -10.19
N ALA A 78 6.55 10.28 -10.43
CA ALA A 78 7.03 9.67 -11.65
C ALA A 78 7.02 8.14 -11.50
N ASP A 79 6.77 7.41 -12.59
CA ASP A 79 6.74 5.95 -12.58
C ASP A 79 8.10 5.34 -12.22
N THR A 80 8.10 4.27 -11.43
CA THR A 80 9.28 3.48 -11.07
C THR A 80 9.37 2.17 -11.86
N GLY A 81 8.29 1.72 -12.48
CA GLY A 81 8.16 0.39 -13.09
C GLY A 81 8.12 -0.78 -12.08
N HIS A 82 8.54 -0.57 -10.84
CA HIS A 82 8.58 -1.57 -9.77
C HIS A 82 8.33 -0.95 -8.41
N THR A 83 7.75 -1.73 -7.47
CA THR A 83 7.56 -1.31 -6.06
C THR A 83 8.86 -0.80 -5.43
N THR A 84 9.96 -1.48 -5.68
CA THR A 84 11.31 -1.05 -5.30
C THR A 84 12.16 -1.09 -6.57
N PRO A 85 12.63 0.05 -7.07
CA PRO A 85 13.36 0.12 -8.33
C PRO A 85 14.70 -0.61 -8.28
N ASP A 86 15.32 -0.78 -9.45
CA ASP A 86 16.69 -1.25 -9.57
C ASP A 86 17.68 -0.29 -8.86
N PRO A 87 18.93 -0.76 -8.57
CA PRO A 87 19.86 0.03 -7.78
C PRO A 87 20.24 1.38 -8.40
N VAL A 88 20.29 1.49 -9.72
CA VAL A 88 20.65 2.74 -10.41
C VAL A 88 19.50 3.74 -10.35
N THR A 89 18.29 3.28 -10.65
CA THR A 89 17.06 4.09 -10.54
C THR A 89 16.82 4.55 -9.10
N MET A 90 17.11 3.68 -8.10
CA MET A 90 17.03 4.03 -6.68
C MET A 90 17.95 5.23 -6.34
N GLN A 91 19.20 5.17 -6.70
CA GLN A 91 20.17 6.24 -6.39
C GLN A 91 19.82 7.53 -7.14
N ARG A 92 19.39 7.45 -8.40
CA ARG A 92 18.93 8.59 -9.19
C ARG A 92 17.71 9.26 -8.54
N ALA A 93 16.72 8.46 -8.09
CA ALA A 93 15.53 9.00 -7.44
C ALA A 93 15.88 9.69 -6.11
N LEU A 94 16.74 9.08 -5.28
CA LEU A 94 17.22 9.69 -4.04
C LEU A 94 17.96 11.00 -4.30
N ALA A 95 18.86 11.05 -5.29
CA ALA A 95 19.58 12.26 -5.67
C ALA A 95 18.62 13.37 -6.11
N SER A 96 17.71 13.06 -7.02
CA SER A 96 16.73 14.03 -7.51
C SER A 96 15.81 14.56 -6.43
N LEU A 97 15.36 13.70 -5.48
CA LEU A 97 14.58 14.12 -4.31
C LEU A 97 15.40 15.05 -3.41
N GLY A 98 16.69 14.75 -3.20
CA GLY A 98 17.60 15.60 -2.45
C GLY A 98 17.82 16.97 -3.05
N GLU A 99 18.03 17.05 -4.38
CA GLU A 99 18.12 18.29 -5.13
C GLU A 99 16.84 19.14 -5.02
N GLN A 100 15.69 18.50 -4.88
CA GLN A 100 14.41 19.15 -4.64
C GLN A 100 14.16 19.47 -3.14
N GLY A 101 15.14 19.24 -2.26
CA GLY A 101 15.10 19.59 -0.86
C GLY A 101 14.49 18.54 0.07
N ALA A 102 14.32 17.28 -0.38
CA ALA A 102 13.91 16.19 0.51
C ALA A 102 15.07 15.78 1.42
N ASN A 103 14.91 15.96 2.71
CA ASN A 103 15.81 15.44 3.74
C ASN A 103 15.30 14.15 4.39
N LEU A 104 14.08 13.74 4.06
CA LEU A 104 13.44 12.49 4.42
C LEU A 104 12.95 11.81 3.15
N VAL A 105 13.08 10.48 3.07
CA VAL A 105 12.53 9.69 1.96
C VAL A 105 11.95 8.40 2.52
N ALA A 106 10.65 8.17 2.31
CA ALA A 106 9.97 6.94 2.64
C ALA A 106 10.02 5.98 1.45
N VAL A 107 10.55 4.77 1.63
CA VAL A 107 10.82 3.82 0.55
C VAL A 107 10.16 2.49 0.82
N GLU A 108 9.39 1.98 -0.15
CA GLU A 108 8.88 0.63 -0.10
C GLU A 108 10.01 -0.37 -0.38
N MET A 109 10.28 -1.25 0.60
CA MET A 109 11.30 -2.28 0.54
C MET A 109 10.65 -3.66 0.35
N SER A 110 10.47 -4.08 -0.92
CA SER A 110 9.91 -5.40 -1.22
C SER A 110 10.88 -6.51 -0.85
N SER A 111 10.36 -7.69 -0.49
CA SER A 111 11.18 -8.88 -0.20
C SER A 111 12.08 -9.28 -1.36
N HIS A 112 11.58 -9.16 -2.60
CA HIS A 112 12.36 -9.38 -3.81
C HIS A 112 13.58 -8.44 -3.87
N ALA A 113 13.36 -7.16 -3.65
CA ALA A 113 14.42 -6.16 -3.72
C ALA A 113 15.47 -6.35 -2.62
N LEU A 114 15.03 -6.70 -1.40
CA LEU A 114 15.92 -7.01 -0.28
C LEU A 114 16.75 -8.25 -0.58
N LYS A 115 16.12 -9.36 -1.02
CA LYS A 115 16.81 -10.62 -1.39
C LYS A 115 17.79 -10.41 -2.55
N GLN A 116 17.40 -9.63 -3.56
CA GLN A 116 18.23 -9.30 -4.72
C GLN A 116 19.29 -8.23 -4.43
N GLY A 117 19.32 -7.64 -3.24
CA GLY A 117 20.31 -6.64 -2.84
C GLY A 117 20.14 -5.29 -3.56
N ARG A 118 18.96 -4.98 -4.11
CA ARG A 118 18.71 -3.69 -4.81
C ARG A 118 18.93 -2.47 -3.92
N THR A 119 18.84 -2.63 -2.61
CA THR A 119 18.92 -1.56 -1.61
C THR A 119 20.23 -1.58 -0.81
N ARG A 120 21.19 -2.48 -1.11
CA ARG A 120 22.44 -2.64 -0.34
C ARG A 120 23.28 -1.37 -0.20
N SER A 121 23.20 -0.46 -1.16
CA SER A 121 23.95 0.80 -1.18
C SER A 121 23.10 2.00 -0.78
N VAL A 122 22.02 1.76 -0.03
CA VAL A 122 21.18 2.81 0.55
C VAL A 122 21.41 2.82 2.06
N HIS A 123 21.78 3.97 2.59
CA HIS A 123 21.86 4.18 4.04
C HIS A 123 20.45 4.31 4.63
N ILE A 124 20.01 3.28 5.37
CA ILE A 124 18.68 3.24 5.98
C ILE A 124 18.77 3.79 7.40
N ASP A 125 18.02 4.84 7.68
CA ASP A 125 17.92 5.46 9.01
C ASP A 125 16.89 4.75 9.90
N THR A 126 15.74 4.41 9.31
CA THR A 126 14.61 3.79 10.02
C THR A 126 14.06 2.61 9.21
N ALA A 127 13.85 1.47 9.86
CA ALA A 127 13.20 0.30 9.28
C ALA A 127 11.82 0.10 9.92
N VAL A 128 10.80 -0.19 9.09
CA VAL A 128 9.43 -0.44 9.53
C VAL A 128 8.96 -1.80 9.03
N PHE A 129 8.48 -2.65 9.94
CA PHE A 129 7.84 -3.92 9.64
C PHE A 129 6.34 -3.84 9.88
N THR A 130 5.53 -4.15 8.87
CA THR A 130 4.07 -4.09 8.98
C THR A 130 3.44 -5.46 9.28
N ASN A 131 3.71 -6.48 8.48
CA ASN A 131 3.18 -7.84 8.65
C ASN A 131 3.84 -8.86 7.73
N LEU A 132 3.61 -10.16 8.00
CA LEU A 132 3.99 -11.27 7.18
C LEU A 132 2.80 -12.23 7.01
N THR A 133 2.20 -12.27 5.81
CA THR A 133 1.15 -13.22 5.43
C THR A 133 1.56 -13.99 4.18
N HIS A 134 0.78 -15.01 3.78
CA HIS A 134 1.07 -15.82 2.61
C HIS A 134 1.03 -14.99 1.32
N ASP A 135 2.18 -14.80 0.71
CA ASP A 135 2.34 -14.12 -0.59
C ASP A 135 3.70 -14.49 -1.20
N HIS A 136 3.85 -14.38 -2.51
CA HIS A 136 5.13 -14.56 -3.22
C HIS A 136 5.89 -15.88 -2.92
N LEU A 137 5.17 -16.96 -2.57
CA LEU A 137 5.79 -18.27 -2.31
C LEU A 137 6.31 -18.95 -3.59
N ASP A 138 5.81 -18.55 -4.75
CA ASP A 138 6.35 -18.90 -6.07
C ASP A 138 7.81 -18.49 -6.25
N TYR A 139 8.20 -17.36 -5.65
CA TYR A 139 9.57 -16.84 -5.68
C TYR A 139 10.42 -17.24 -4.47
N HIS A 140 9.85 -17.23 -3.27
CA HIS A 140 10.58 -17.45 -2.02
C HIS A 140 10.64 -18.93 -1.61
N GLY A 141 9.68 -19.74 -2.06
CA GLY A 141 9.55 -21.16 -1.72
C GLY A 141 8.81 -21.40 -0.42
N THR A 142 9.24 -20.79 0.69
CA THR A 142 8.63 -20.94 2.02
C THR A 142 8.29 -19.59 2.66
N LEU A 143 7.39 -19.61 3.67
CA LEU A 143 7.05 -18.41 4.45
C LEU A 143 8.26 -17.94 5.28
N GLU A 144 9.09 -18.87 5.75
CA GLU A 144 10.33 -18.62 6.49
C GLU A 144 11.32 -17.84 5.63
N ASP A 145 11.57 -18.27 4.37
CA ASP A 145 12.47 -17.58 3.44
C ASP A 145 11.93 -16.21 3.02
N TYR A 146 10.60 -16.10 2.91
CA TYR A 146 9.95 -14.83 2.67
C TYR A 146 10.14 -13.86 3.84
N GLY A 147 9.95 -14.33 5.07
CA GLY A 147 10.23 -13.56 6.29
C GLY A 147 11.71 -13.20 6.43
N ALA A 148 12.61 -14.16 6.21
CA ALA A 148 14.06 -13.93 6.25
C ALA A 148 14.49 -12.83 5.27
N SER A 149 13.89 -12.77 4.08
CA SER A 149 14.16 -11.71 3.11
C SER A 149 13.75 -10.32 3.63
N LYS A 150 12.65 -10.20 4.39
CA LYS A 150 12.23 -8.93 5.02
C LYS A 150 13.14 -8.53 6.19
N LYS A 151 13.62 -9.53 6.96
CA LYS A 151 14.52 -9.33 8.08
C LYS A 151 15.83 -8.63 7.68
N LEU A 152 16.31 -8.83 6.44
CA LEU A 152 17.51 -8.16 5.92
C LEU A 152 17.47 -6.62 6.08
N LEU A 153 16.28 -6.00 6.06
CA LEU A 153 16.15 -4.57 6.29
C LEU A 153 16.58 -4.15 7.70
N PHE A 154 16.33 -5.01 8.69
CA PHE A 154 16.62 -4.76 10.11
C PHE A 154 18.06 -5.13 10.49
N GLU A 155 18.77 -5.81 9.63
CA GLU A 155 20.18 -6.16 9.75
C GLU A 155 21.10 -5.14 9.05
N THR A 156 20.52 -4.07 8.47
CA THR A 156 21.27 -3.05 7.73
C THR A 156 22.24 -2.32 8.66
N PRO A 157 23.54 -2.24 8.31
CA PRO A 157 24.52 -1.51 9.11
C PRO A 157 24.15 -0.03 9.30
N GLY A 158 24.30 0.48 10.53
CA GLY A 158 24.00 1.89 10.84
C GLY A 158 22.51 2.21 11.01
N LEU A 159 21.63 1.21 11.04
CA LEU A 159 20.21 1.39 11.33
C LEU A 159 20.03 2.03 12.71
N ARG A 160 19.41 3.22 12.74
CA ARG A 160 19.20 3.95 14.00
C ARG A 160 17.91 3.54 14.69
N PHE A 161 16.85 3.29 13.92
CA PHE A 161 15.51 3.05 14.43
C PHE A 161 14.86 1.84 13.76
N ALA A 162 14.15 1.03 14.55
CA ALA A 162 13.30 -0.07 14.07
C ALA A 162 11.90 0.09 14.67
N VAL A 163 10.88 0.02 13.80
CA VAL A 163 9.45 0.05 14.16
C VAL A 163 8.86 -1.29 13.77
N VAL A 164 8.37 -2.05 14.74
CA VAL A 164 7.98 -3.47 14.54
C VAL A 164 6.56 -3.70 15.00
N ASN A 165 5.74 -4.29 14.15
CA ASN A 165 4.40 -4.75 14.52
C ASN A 165 4.50 -5.96 15.46
N ALA A 166 4.03 -5.79 16.70
CA ALA A 166 4.02 -6.83 17.72
C ALA A 166 2.81 -7.76 17.62
N ASP A 167 1.75 -7.37 16.90
CA ASP A 167 0.60 -8.24 16.65
C ASP A 167 0.93 -9.36 15.64
N ASP A 168 2.00 -9.19 14.86
CA ASP A 168 2.44 -10.19 13.88
C ASP A 168 3.48 -11.12 14.53
N ALA A 169 3.24 -12.44 14.45
CA ALA A 169 4.12 -13.43 15.07
C ALA A 169 5.58 -13.34 14.60
N PHE A 170 5.80 -12.92 13.33
CA PHE A 170 7.15 -12.73 12.80
C PHE A 170 7.84 -11.49 13.38
N GLY A 171 7.11 -10.56 13.99
CA GLY A 171 7.64 -9.40 14.69
C GLY A 171 8.67 -9.77 15.76
N ALA A 172 8.43 -10.84 16.52
CA ALA A 172 9.38 -11.35 17.52
C ALA A 172 10.72 -11.77 16.88
N THR A 173 10.68 -12.40 15.71
CA THR A 173 11.89 -12.78 14.95
C THR A 173 12.66 -11.55 14.43
N ILE A 174 11.95 -10.52 13.99
CA ILE A 174 12.55 -9.23 13.61
C ILE A 174 13.24 -8.59 14.82
N LEU A 175 12.54 -8.50 15.96
CA LEU A 175 13.09 -7.91 17.20
C LEU A 175 14.38 -8.61 17.66
N ALA A 176 14.38 -9.94 17.66
CA ALA A 176 15.54 -10.74 18.06
C ALA A 176 16.76 -10.59 17.11
N GLY A 177 16.52 -10.25 15.82
CA GLY A 177 17.54 -10.12 14.80
C GLY A 177 17.94 -8.69 14.45
N THR A 178 17.37 -7.69 15.13
CA THR A 178 17.69 -6.27 14.87
C THR A 178 19.13 -5.95 15.28
N ALA A 179 19.84 -5.17 14.47
CA ALA A 179 21.22 -4.79 14.68
C ALA A 179 21.45 -4.14 16.07
N ALA A 180 22.55 -4.49 16.73
CA ALA A 180 22.90 -3.92 18.05
C ALA A 180 23.04 -2.39 17.98
N GLY A 181 22.49 -1.70 19.00
CA GLY A 181 22.50 -0.23 19.07
C GLY A 181 21.31 0.44 18.36
N THR A 182 20.48 -0.31 17.64
CA THR A 182 19.24 0.21 17.06
C THR A 182 18.20 0.47 18.16
N LYS A 183 17.62 1.66 18.18
CA LYS A 183 16.47 1.94 19.07
C LYS A 183 15.21 1.34 18.48
N VAL A 184 14.60 0.43 19.21
CA VAL A 184 13.41 -0.32 18.78
C VAL A 184 12.16 0.24 19.43
N ILE A 185 11.09 0.38 18.63
CA ILE A 185 9.72 0.66 19.09
C ILE A 185 8.82 -0.43 18.51
N SER A 186 8.09 -1.13 19.37
CA SER A 186 7.02 -2.03 19.00
C SER A 186 5.68 -1.31 18.98
N TYR A 187 4.80 -1.68 18.03
CA TYR A 187 3.43 -1.19 17.98
C TYR A 187 2.44 -2.35 17.78
N GLY A 188 1.20 -2.17 18.23
CA GLY A 188 0.16 -3.17 18.07
C GLY A 188 -1.21 -2.69 18.51
N LEU A 189 -2.25 -3.44 18.10
CA LEU A 189 -3.65 -3.24 18.45
C LEU A 189 -4.13 -4.26 19.50
N THR A 190 -3.49 -5.43 19.56
CA THR A 190 -3.86 -6.56 20.41
C THR A 190 -2.76 -6.94 21.38
N GLU A 191 -1.49 -6.76 21.02
CA GLU A 191 -0.37 -7.11 21.88
C GLU A 191 -0.18 -6.05 22.98
N SER A 192 -0.50 -6.45 24.22
CA SER A 192 -0.49 -5.56 25.39
C SER A 192 0.91 -5.07 25.78
N SER A 193 1.97 -5.77 25.36
CA SER A 193 3.35 -5.40 25.61
C SER A 193 3.89 -4.38 24.58
N ALA A 194 3.13 -4.07 23.52
CA ALA A 194 3.54 -3.08 22.54
C ALA A 194 3.69 -1.68 23.17
N GLN A 195 4.77 -1.00 22.82
CA GLN A 195 5.09 0.33 23.37
C GLN A 195 4.18 1.43 22.80
N VAL A 196 3.74 1.27 21.54
CA VAL A 196 2.73 2.13 20.91
C VAL A 196 1.50 1.28 20.66
N ARG A 197 0.40 1.57 21.35
CA ARG A 197 -0.83 0.76 21.28
C ARG A 197 -2.07 1.62 21.17
N ALA A 198 -3.13 1.05 20.65
CA ALA A 198 -4.43 1.70 20.56
C ALA A 198 -5.47 0.90 21.36
N SER A 199 -6.36 1.63 22.02
CA SER A 199 -7.54 1.10 22.70
C SER A 199 -8.78 1.90 22.32
N ALA A 200 -9.96 1.43 22.72
CA ALA A 200 -11.24 2.11 22.44
C ALA A 200 -11.41 2.53 20.97
N ALA A 201 -10.97 1.65 20.05
CA ALA A 201 -11.08 1.91 18.63
C ALA A 201 -12.56 1.92 18.19
N SER A 202 -12.93 2.92 17.39
CA SER A 202 -14.23 3.03 16.75
C SER A 202 -14.09 3.38 15.28
N TYR A 203 -14.99 2.84 14.47
CA TYR A 203 -15.00 2.97 13.03
C TYR A 203 -16.34 3.57 12.58
N SER A 204 -16.30 4.50 11.65
CA SER A 204 -17.51 5.13 11.10
C SER A 204 -17.29 5.50 9.63
N VAL A 205 -18.31 6.01 8.99
CA VAL A 205 -18.19 6.55 7.62
C VAL A 205 -17.18 7.69 7.51
N ASP A 206 -16.85 8.38 8.60
CA ASP A 206 -15.88 9.47 8.63
C ASP A 206 -14.44 9.02 8.84
N GLY A 207 -14.24 7.74 9.11
CA GLY A 207 -12.93 7.16 9.36
C GLY A 207 -12.82 6.44 10.68
N LEU A 208 -11.65 6.48 11.30
CA LEU A 208 -11.31 5.79 12.54
C LEU A 208 -10.97 6.77 13.67
N ARG A 209 -11.23 6.33 14.91
CA ARG A 209 -10.81 6.97 16.15
C ARG A 209 -10.27 5.92 17.09
N ALA A 210 -9.25 6.24 17.86
CA ALA A 210 -8.73 5.37 18.92
C ALA A 210 -8.02 6.20 19.98
N TRP A 211 -8.01 5.71 21.21
CA TRP A 211 -7.10 6.22 22.24
C TRP A 211 -5.73 5.56 22.05
N VAL A 212 -4.66 6.34 21.93
CA VAL A 212 -3.31 5.81 21.77
C VAL A 212 -2.47 6.08 23.01
N GLU A 213 -1.66 5.09 23.37
CA GLU A 213 -0.66 5.17 24.41
C GLU A 213 0.72 4.95 23.78
N THR A 214 1.67 5.81 24.08
CA THR A 214 3.01 5.82 23.48
C THR A 214 4.06 6.18 24.51
N PRO A 215 5.37 5.94 24.28
CA PRO A 215 6.44 6.42 25.13
C PRO A 215 6.52 7.94 25.25
N TRP A 216 5.82 8.67 24.39
CA TRP A 216 5.81 10.14 24.35
C TRP A 216 4.54 10.75 24.96
N GLY A 217 3.66 9.93 25.54
CA GLY A 217 2.38 10.32 26.13
C GLY A 217 1.19 9.55 25.55
N SER A 218 -0.02 10.03 25.82
CA SER A 218 -1.27 9.44 25.35
C SER A 218 -2.22 10.50 24.81
N GLY A 219 -3.14 10.10 23.94
CA GLY A 219 -4.14 11.00 23.35
C GLY A 219 -5.07 10.31 22.38
N GLU A 220 -6.02 11.06 21.84
CA GLU A 220 -6.95 10.56 20.84
C GLU A 220 -6.38 10.72 19.43
N LEU A 221 -6.25 9.61 18.70
CA LEU A 221 -5.94 9.59 17.28
C LEU A 221 -7.25 9.56 16.50
N ARG A 222 -7.41 10.49 15.55
CA ARG A 222 -8.52 10.52 14.57
C ARG A 222 -7.94 10.60 13.18
N ALA A 223 -8.41 9.76 12.26
CA ALA A 223 -7.94 9.80 10.88
C ALA A 223 -9.07 9.43 9.90
N PRO A 224 -9.17 10.08 8.73
CA PRO A 224 -10.14 9.75 7.69
C PRO A 224 -9.68 8.51 6.89
N LEU A 225 -9.31 7.46 7.61
CA LEU A 225 -8.83 6.19 7.07
C LEU A 225 -9.84 5.09 7.39
N MET A 226 -9.96 4.11 6.50
CA MET A 226 -10.90 3.03 6.62
C MET A 226 -10.20 1.73 7.00
N GLY A 227 -10.82 0.98 7.93
CA GLY A 227 -10.39 -0.36 8.33
C GLY A 227 -9.35 -0.43 9.44
N ARG A 228 -9.47 -1.51 10.24
CA ARG A 228 -8.60 -1.80 11.38
C ARG A 228 -7.12 -1.88 11.00
N PHE A 229 -6.79 -2.42 9.82
CA PHE A 229 -5.41 -2.49 9.36
C PHE A 229 -4.81 -1.11 9.08
N ASN A 230 -5.63 -0.10 8.73
CA ASN A 230 -5.15 1.27 8.60
C ASN A 230 -4.96 1.95 9.96
N LEU A 231 -5.64 1.52 11.02
CA LEU A 231 -5.27 1.93 12.38
C LEU A 231 -3.88 1.36 12.74
N SER A 232 -3.58 0.11 12.40
CA SER A 232 -2.24 -0.47 12.58
C SER A 232 -1.18 0.29 11.78
N ASN A 233 -1.46 0.63 10.51
CA ASN A 233 -0.57 1.47 9.70
C ASN A 233 -0.38 2.87 10.32
N ALA A 234 -1.43 3.46 10.88
CA ALA A 234 -1.37 4.74 11.58
C ALA A 234 -0.48 4.68 12.83
N LEU A 235 -0.52 3.58 13.60
CA LEU A 235 0.40 3.37 14.73
C LEU A 235 1.86 3.25 14.27
N ALA A 236 2.12 2.57 13.16
CA ALA A 236 3.46 2.52 12.57
C ALA A 236 3.96 3.93 12.20
N VAL A 237 3.12 4.72 11.54
CA VAL A 237 3.42 6.13 11.18
C VAL A 237 3.66 6.97 12.44
N LEU A 238 2.79 6.87 13.45
CA LEU A 238 2.94 7.57 14.72
C LEU A 238 4.25 7.21 15.42
N SER A 239 4.64 5.94 15.39
CA SER A 239 5.91 5.45 15.95
C SER A 239 7.12 6.08 15.26
N VAL A 240 7.09 6.16 13.92
CA VAL A 240 8.14 6.82 13.14
C VAL A 240 8.21 8.31 13.48
N LEU A 241 7.06 9.00 13.51
CA LEU A 241 7.01 10.43 13.86
C LEU A 241 7.65 10.70 15.24
N GLY A 242 7.29 9.91 16.25
CA GLY A 242 7.86 10.05 17.60
C GLY A 242 9.37 9.77 17.66
N LEU A 243 9.87 8.78 16.91
CA LEU A 243 11.30 8.50 16.78
C LEU A 243 12.06 9.64 16.07
N HIS A 244 11.38 10.35 15.17
CA HIS A 244 11.90 11.54 14.49
C HIS A 244 11.59 12.86 15.22
N GLU A 245 11.37 12.78 16.55
CA GLU A 245 11.25 13.92 17.45
C GLU A 245 10.06 14.85 17.15
N VAL A 246 8.97 14.29 16.59
CA VAL A 246 7.70 14.99 16.49
C VAL A 246 6.96 14.86 17.81
N ALA A 247 6.57 15.99 18.40
CA ALA A 247 5.76 15.97 19.63
C ALA A 247 4.42 15.24 19.39
N LEU A 248 3.98 14.45 20.37
CA LEU A 248 2.75 13.66 20.22
C LEU A 248 1.54 14.52 19.86
N ALA A 249 1.41 15.69 20.48
CA ALA A 249 0.32 16.62 20.20
C ALA A 249 0.30 17.06 18.73
N ASP A 250 1.47 17.39 18.16
CA ASP A 250 1.58 17.80 16.76
C ASP A 250 1.29 16.61 15.82
N ALA A 251 1.82 15.41 16.16
CA ALA A 251 1.52 14.20 15.43
C ALA A 251 0.01 13.90 15.41
N LEU A 252 -0.67 13.95 16.55
CA LEU A 252 -2.12 13.72 16.61
C LEU A 252 -2.92 14.80 15.88
N ALA A 253 -2.47 16.05 15.87
CA ALA A 253 -3.15 17.15 15.19
C ALA A 253 -3.13 17.04 13.66
N ILE A 254 -2.13 16.37 13.08
CA ILE A 254 -2.06 16.20 11.62
C ILE A 254 -2.85 14.99 11.10
N PHE A 255 -3.09 13.95 11.90
CA PHE A 255 -3.78 12.74 11.44
C PHE A 255 -5.15 13.01 10.81
N PRO A 256 -6.01 13.93 11.32
CA PRO A 256 -7.26 14.27 10.65
C PRO A 256 -7.12 14.91 9.27
N ARG A 257 -5.94 15.42 8.93
CA ARG A 257 -5.61 16.04 7.64
C ARG A 257 -4.99 15.07 6.62
N LEU A 258 -4.65 13.86 7.06
CA LEU A 258 -4.14 12.82 6.17
C LEU A 258 -5.23 12.41 5.18
N ARG A 259 -4.82 12.01 4.00
CA ARG A 259 -5.72 11.52 2.95
C ARG A 259 -5.47 10.04 2.71
N ALA A 260 -6.51 9.30 2.40
CA ALA A 260 -6.39 7.92 1.95
C ALA A 260 -5.44 7.85 0.74
N VAL A 261 -4.70 6.78 0.68
CA VAL A 261 -3.77 6.53 -0.41
C VAL A 261 -4.56 6.08 -1.64
N PRO A 262 -4.30 6.63 -2.84
CA PRO A 262 -5.01 6.24 -4.05
C PRO A 262 -5.09 4.72 -4.22
N GLY A 263 -6.30 4.21 -4.37
CA GLY A 263 -6.58 2.78 -4.54
C GLY A 263 -6.26 1.89 -3.34
N ARG A 264 -6.16 2.42 -2.13
CA ARG A 264 -5.95 1.68 -0.87
C ARG A 264 -7.02 2.08 0.15
N MET A 265 -8.15 1.39 0.16
CA MET A 265 -9.34 1.78 0.91
C MET A 265 -9.66 3.28 0.69
N GLU A 266 -9.51 3.72 -0.55
CA GLU A 266 -9.73 5.10 -0.92
C GLU A 266 -11.23 5.42 -0.91
N ARG A 267 -11.63 6.24 0.04
CA ARG A 267 -12.98 6.78 0.09
C ARG A 267 -13.17 7.82 -1.00
N ILE A 268 -14.16 7.62 -1.85
CA ILE A 268 -14.54 8.55 -2.91
C ILE A 268 -15.84 9.25 -2.50
N GLY A 269 -15.84 10.57 -2.60
CA GLY A 269 -16.98 11.40 -2.21
C GLY A 269 -17.05 11.61 -0.69
N VAL A 270 -16.98 12.86 -0.26
CA VAL A 270 -17.18 13.26 1.14
C VAL A 270 -18.66 13.55 1.29
N HIS A 271 -19.33 12.96 2.27
CA HIS A 271 -20.78 13.07 2.52
C HIS A 271 -21.66 12.46 1.41
N ALA A 272 -21.08 11.72 0.45
CA ALA A 272 -21.86 11.01 -0.54
C ALA A 272 -22.53 9.77 0.09
N SER A 273 -23.81 9.56 -0.23
CA SER A 273 -24.54 8.35 0.10
C SER A 273 -24.88 7.65 -1.24
N PRO A 274 -24.47 6.39 -1.44
CA PRO A 274 -23.75 5.46 -0.54
C PRO A 274 -22.25 5.77 -0.37
N LEU A 275 -21.61 5.12 0.60
CA LEU A 275 -20.16 5.20 0.79
C LEU A 275 -19.46 4.37 -0.30
N ALA A 276 -18.67 5.01 -1.16
CA ALA A 276 -17.88 4.30 -2.18
C ALA A 276 -16.41 4.21 -1.79
N ILE A 277 -15.86 2.99 -1.88
CA ILE A 277 -14.46 2.67 -1.54
C ILE A 277 -13.79 2.00 -2.72
N VAL A 278 -12.62 2.51 -3.12
CA VAL A 278 -11.77 1.87 -4.14
C VAL A 278 -10.56 1.22 -3.48
N ASP A 279 -10.31 -0.05 -3.79
CA ASP A 279 -9.21 -0.82 -3.21
C ASP A 279 -8.48 -1.70 -4.23
N TYR A 280 -7.19 -1.95 -3.98
CA TYR A 280 -6.35 -2.82 -4.82
C TYR A 280 -6.46 -4.30 -4.45
N ALA A 281 -7.39 -4.71 -3.62
CA ALA A 281 -7.59 -6.11 -3.22
C ALA A 281 -7.88 -6.99 -4.44
N HIS A 282 -6.88 -7.76 -4.87
CA HIS A 282 -6.91 -8.61 -6.06
C HIS A 282 -6.48 -10.07 -5.77
N THR A 283 -6.37 -10.42 -4.49
CA THR A 283 -6.13 -11.77 -3.99
C THR A 283 -7.24 -12.18 -3.03
N PRO A 284 -7.48 -13.49 -2.80
CA PRO A 284 -8.49 -13.97 -1.86
C PRO A 284 -8.34 -13.35 -0.46
N ASP A 285 -7.15 -13.44 0.12
CA ASP A 285 -6.84 -12.91 1.46
C ASP A 285 -7.07 -11.39 1.54
N ALA A 286 -6.59 -10.62 0.57
CA ALA A 286 -6.79 -9.17 0.56
C ALA A 286 -8.27 -8.80 0.43
N LEU A 287 -9.04 -9.50 -0.39
CA LEU A 287 -10.47 -9.25 -0.57
C LEU A 287 -11.25 -9.53 0.72
N GLU A 288 -10.96 -10.65 1.38
CA GLU A 288 -11.57 -11.01 2.67
C GLU A 288 -11.29 -9.95 3.73
N HIS A 289 -10.01 -9.57 3.90
CA HIS A 289 -9.62 -8.54 4.86
C HIS A 289 -10.28 -7.19 4.58
N THR A 290 -10.37 -6.79 3.31
CA THR A 290 -11.00 -5.53 2.91
C THR A 290 -12.51 -5.53 3.19
N LEU A 291 -13.22 -6.63 2.84
CA LEU A 291 -14.66 -6.75 3.09
C LEU A 291 -14.98 -6.76 4.58
N ARG A 292 -14.23 -7.53 5.38
CA ARG A 292 -14.39 -7.56 6.84
C ARG A 292 -14.14 -6.19 7.47
N ALA A 293 -13.07 -5.52 7.06
CA ALA A 293 -12.76 -4.19 7.57
C ALA A 293 -13.85 -3.18 7.20
N LEU A 294 -14.37 -3.23 5.97
CA LEU A 294 -15.40 -2.31 5.51
C LEU A 294 -16.74 -2.54 6.18
N ARG A 295 -17.05 -3.78 6.57
CA ARG A 295 -18.25 -4.12 7.35
C ARG A 295 -18.34 -3.33 8.66
N GLU A 296 -17.22 -3.03 9.32
CA GLU A 296 -17.18 -2.23 10.55
C GLU A 296 -17.58 -0.77 10.33
N HIS A 297 -17.52 -0.28 9.09
CA HIS A 297 -17.91 1.07 8.69
C HIS A 297 -19.32 1.15 8.06
N CYS A 298 -19.91 0.01 7.73
CA CYS A 298 -21.15 -0.10 6.96
C CYS A 298 -22.33 -0.41 7.88
N SER A 299 -23.29 0.51 7.96
CA SER A 299 -24.53 0.29 8.73
C SER A 299 -25.64 -0.38 7.90
N GLY A 300 -25.56 -0.30 6.59
CA GLY A 300 -26.48 -0.90 5.62
C GLY A 300 -25.88 -2.11 4.92
N ARG A 301 -26.23 -2.29 3.64
CA ARG A 301 -25.72 -3.37 2.81
C ARG A 301 -24.31 -3.08 2.32
N LEU A 302 -23.47 -4.11 2.32
CA LEU A 302 -22.14 -4.08 1.73
C LEU A 302 -22.19 -4.66 0.32
N TRP A 303 -21.94 -3.83 -0.66
CA TRP A 303 -21.81 -4.19 -2.06
C TRP A 303 -20.35 -4.49 -2.40
N CYS A 304 -20.09 -5.51 -3.21
CA CYS A 304 -18.76 -5.81 -3.74
C CYS A 304 -18.79 -5.86 -5.27
N VAL A 305 -18.02 -4.98 -5.91
CA VAL A 305 -17.80 -4.93 -7.36
C VAL A 305 -16.36 -5.33 -7.62
N PHE A 306 -16.12 -6.47 -8.29
CA PHE A 306 -14.76 -6.89 -8.59
C PHE A 306 -14.67 -7.78 -9.82
N GLY A 307 -13.44 -7.95 -10.32
CA GLY A 307 -13.07 -8.91 -11.36
C GLY A 307 -11.68 -9.47 -11.10
N CYS A 308 -11.25 -10.38 -11.97
CA CYS A 308 -9.91 -10.93 -11.95
C CYS A 308 -9.16 -10.63 -13.24
N GLY A 309 -7.84 -10.45 -13.15
CA GLY A 309 -6.98 -10.29 -14.32
C GLY A 309 -6.82 -11.59 -15.11
N GLY A 310 -6.79 -11.48 -16.44
CA GLY A 310 -6.37 -12.55 -17.35
C GLY A 310 -4.86 -12.77 -17.32
N ASP A 311 -4.40 -13.91 -17.86
CA ASP A 311 -2.98 -14.32 -17.88
C ASP A 311 -2.33 -14.30 -16.47
N ARG A 312 -3.11 -14.72 -15.48
CA ARG A 312 -2.75 -14.79 -14.08
C ARG A 312 -3.27 -16.08 -13.47
N ASP A 313 -2.96 -16.31 -12.19
CA ASP A 313 -3.44 -17.47 -11.44
C ASP A 313 -4.96 -17.58 -11.52
N ARG A 314 -5.45 -18.63 -12.18
CA ARG A 314 -6.88 -18.92 -12.37
C ARG A 314 -7.50 -19.55 -11.13
N THR A 315 -6.69 -20.21 -10.29
CA THR A 315 -7.18 -20.96 -9.11
C THR A 315 -7.78 -20.02 -8.06
N LYS A 316 -7.36 -18.75 -8.02
CA LYS A 316 -7.93 -17.75 -7.12
C LYS A 316 -9.34 -17.27 -7.53
N ARG A 317 -9.77 -17.44 -8.80
CA ARG A 317 -11.03 -16.90 -9.32
C ARG A 317 -12.26 -17.43 -8.54
N PRO A 318 -12.46 -18.74 -8.42
CA PRO A 318 -13.55 -19.28 -7.61
C PRO A 318 -13.43 -18.92 -6.11
N LEU A 319 -12.20 -18.87 -5.59
CA LEU A 319 -11.97 -18.53 -4.18
C LEU A 319 -12.39 -17.09 -3.88
N MET A 320 -12.07 -16.14 -4.77
CA MET A 320 -12.50 -14.75 -4.64
C MET A 320 -14.02 -14.61 -4.78
N GLY A 321 -14.64 -15.38 -5.69
CA GLY A 321 -16.10 -15.44 -5.83
C GLY A 321 -16.77 -15.87 -4.54
N ARG A 322 -16.29 -16.95 -3.91
CA ARG A 322 -16.82 -17.46 -2.65
C ARG A 322 -16.61 -16.47 -1.50
N ILE A 323 -15.44 -15.90 -1.34
CA ILE A 323 -15.14 -14.92 -0.29
C ILE A 323 -16.05 -13.69 -0.43
N ALA A 324 -16.22 -13.17 -1.64
CA ALA A 324 -17.11 -12.05 -1.86
C ALA A 324 -18.56 -12.40 -1.51
N TRP A 325 -19.02 -13.60 -1.83
CA TRP A 325 -20.34 -14.10 -1.45
C TRP A 325 -20.54 -14.26 0.06
N GLU A 326 -19.51 -14.72 0.77
CA GLU A 326 -19.56 -14.93 2.22
C GLU A 326 -19.54 -13.62 3.03
N HIS A 327 -18.99 -12.55 2.49
CA HIS A 327 -18.73 -11.31 3.23
C HIS A 327 -19.45 -10.07 2.71
N ALA A 328 -20.01 -10.08 1.49
CA ALA A 328 -20.83 -9.00 0.95
C ALA A 328 -22.32 -9.41 0.91
N ASP A 329 -23.22 -8.43 0.98
CA ASP A 329 -24.66 -8.65 0.85
C ASP A 329 -25.12 -8.63 -0.62
N GLU A 330 -24.42 -7.89 -1.46
CA GLU A 330 -24.69 -7.75 -2.88
C GLU A 330 -23.39 -7.87 -3.68
N LEU A 331 -23.44 -8.62 -4.78
CA LEU A 331 -22.26 -8.95 -5.55
C LEU A 331 -22.43 -8.62 -7.02
N VAL A 332 -21.49 -7.86 -7.58
CA VAL A 332 -21.40 -7.60 -9.02
C VAL A 332 -20.04 -8.05 -9.52
N ILE A 333 -20.01 -9.07 -10.37
CA ILE A 333 -18.79 -9.58 -10.99
C ILE A 333 -18.61 -8.94 -12.35
N THR A 334 -17.42 -8.37 -12.58
CA THR A 334 -17.11 -7.57 -13.76
C THR A 334 -15.73 -7.92 -14.34
N SER A 335 -15.33 -7.24 -15.42
CA SER A 335 -13.97 -7.35 -15.94
C SER A 335 -12.96 -6.52 -15.11
N ASP A 336 -11.73 -6.99 -15.10
CA ASP A 336 -10.55 -6.24 -14.62
C ASP A 336 -9.67 -5.91 -15.83
N ASN A 337 -8.48 -6.50 -15.96
CA ASN A 337 -7.64 -6.50 -17.16
C ASN A 337 -7.71 -7.90 -17.81
N PRO A 338 -8.61 -8.16 -18.77
CA PRO A 338 -8.74 -9.49 -19.35
C PRO A 338 -7.47 -9.96 -20.09
N ARG A 339 -6.64 -9.04 -20.57
CA ARG A 339 -5.46 -9.31 -21.38
C ARG A 339 -5.77 -10.17 -22.60
N SER A 340 -5.19 -11.38 -22.71
CA SER A 340 -5.47 -12.28 -23.83
C SER A 340 -6.70 -13.17 -23.64
N GLU A 341 -7.28 -13.19 -22.43
CA GLU A 341 -8.44 -14.04 -22.11
C GLU A 341 -9.78 -13.33 -22.37
N SER A 342 -10.85 -14.12 -22.55
CA SER A 342 -12.21 -13.59 -22.62
C SER A 342 -12.67 -13.08 -21.25
N ALA A 343 -13.13 -11.83 -21.18
CA ALA A 343 -13.72 -11.28 -19.95
C ALA A 343 -14.89 -12.13 -19.45
N ALA A 344 -15.76 -12.62 -20.35
CA ALA A 344 -16.88 -13.49 -20.00
C ALA A 344 -16.41 -14.81 -19.37
N ALA A 345 -15.37 -15.44 -19.92
CA ALA A 345 -14.82 -16.68 -19.37
C ALA A 345 -14.23 -16.47 -17.96
N ILE A 346 -13.56 -15.35 -17.72
CA ILE A 346 -13.04 -15.00 -16.39
C ILE A 346 -14.20 -14.82 -15.40
N ILE A 347 -15.26 -14.11 -15.79
CA ILE A 347 -16.45 -13.90 -14.97
C ILE A 347 -17.11 -15.24 -14.65
N ASP A 348 -17.25 -16.13 -15.63
CA ASP A 348 -17.81 -17.46 -15.42
C ASP A 348 -17.00 -18.28 -14.41
N GLU A 349 -15.67 -18.25 -14.48
CA GLU A 349 -14.81 -18.93 -13.52
C GLU A 349 -14.95 -18.34 -12.10
N ILE A 350 -15.08 -17.04 -11.94
CA ILE A 350 -15.35 -16.42 -10.64
C ILE A 350 -16.69 -16.90 -10.09
N CYS A 351 -17.72 -16.95 -10.95
CA CYS A 351 -19.07 -17.36 -10.59
C CYS A 351 -19.16 -18.83 -10.17
N THR A 352 -18.22 -19.71 -10.53
CA THR A 352 -18.19 -21.08 -10.01
C THR A 352 -18.01 -21.16 -8.49
N GLY A 353 -17.50 -20.11 -7.87
CA GLY A 353 -17.39 -19.98 -6.40
C GLY A 353 -18.63 -19.38 -5.73
N VAL A 354 -19.63 -18.92 -6.49
CA VAL A 354 -20.84 -18.25 -5.99
C VAL A 354 -22.04 -19.20 -6.13
N PRO A 355 -22.81 -19.47 -5.06
CA PRO A 355 -23.97 -20.32 -5.13
C PRO A 355 -25.11 -19.74 -5.99
N GLY A 356 -25.68 -20.54 -6.90
CA GLY A 356 -26.86 -20.18 -7.70
C GLY A 356 -26.67 -18.88 -8.51
N ASP A 357 -27.71 -18.04 -8.48
CA ASP A 357 -27.72 -16.72 -9.14
C ASP A 357 -27.31 -15.58 -8.18
N GLY A 358 -26.45 -15.88 -7.21
CA GLY A 358 -26.07 -14.95 -6.12
C GLY A 358 -25.18 -13.77 -6.56
N ALA A 359 -24.82 -13.66 -7.85
CA ALA A 359 -24.03 -12.53 -8.36
C ALA A 359 -24.62 -11.97 -9.64
N ARG A 360 -24.65 -10.65 -9.73
CA ARG A 360 -24.91 -9.96 -11.00
C ARG A 360 -23.65 -9.98 -11.86
N ARG A 361 -23.80 -10.23 -13.14
CA ARG A 361 -22.70 -10.29 -14.11
C ARG A 361 -22.79 -9.09 -15.04
N GLU A 362 -21.80 -8.22 -15.01
CA GLU A 362 -21.72 -7.06 -15.90
C GLU A 362 -20.27 -6.91 -16.41
N PRO A 363 -20.00 -7.30 -17.66
CA PRO A 363 -18.65 -7.24 -18.20
C PRO A 363 -18.08 -5.83 -18.34
N ASP A 364 -18.92 -4.81 -18.59
CA ASP A 364 -18.50 -3.42 -18.60
C ASP A 364 -18.32 -2.91 -17.18
N ARG A 365 -17.08 -2.68 -16.80
CA ARG A 365 -16.73 -2.26 -15.43
C ARG A 365 -17.34 -0.92 -15.03
N ALA A 366 -17.46 0.02 -15.97
CA ALA A 366 -18.10 1.31 -15.68
C ALA A 366 -19.60 1.13 -15.42
N GLN A 367 -20.27 0.25 -16.19
CA GLN A 367 -21.67 -0.08 -15.96
C GLN A 367 -21.87 -0.87 -14.66
N ALA A 368 -20.96 -1.79 -14.32
CA ALA A 368 -21.00 -2.52 -13.06
C ALA A 368 -20.93 -1.56 -11.85
N ILE A 369 -20.02 -0.58 -11.87
CA ILE A 369 -19.92 0.46 -10.85
C ILE A 369 -21.20 1.31 -10.80
N ARG A 370 -21.72 1.74 -11.95
CA ARG A 370 -22.98 2.51 -12.05
C ARG A 370 -24.17 1.74 -11.46
N LEU A 371 -24.26 0.45 -11.76
CA LEU A 371 -25.32 -0.43 -11.27
C LEU A 371 -25.27 -0.53 -9.74
N ALA A 372 -24.08 -0.79 -9.17
CA ALA A 372 -23.93 -0.91 -7.73
C ALA A 372 -24.24 0.41 -7.01
N LEU A 373 -23.68 1.54 -7.46
CA LEU A 373 -23.91 2.86 -6.85
C LEU A 373 -25.36 3.33 -7.00
N GLY A 374 -26.03 3.03 -8.13
CA GLY A 374 -27.40 3.39 -8.36
C GLY A 374 -28.42 2.56 -7.59
N ALA A 375 -28.06 1.33 -7.18
CA ALA A 375 -28.92 0.44 -6.39
C ALA A 375 -28.65 0.53 -4.87
N ALA A 376 -27.50 1.04 -4.48
CA ALA A 376 -27.12 1.23 -3.08
C ALA A 376 -27.83 2.47 -2.50
N GLY A 377 -28.28 2.36 -1.25
CA GLY A 377 -29.00 3.40 -0.53
C GLY A 377 -28.17 4.05 0.59
N PRO A 378 -28.81 4.94 1.36
CA PRO A 378 -28.20 5.54 2.54
C PRO A 378 -27.72 4.48 3.54
N GLY A 379 -26.47 4.62 4.02
CA GLY A 379 -25.85 3.66 4.94
C GLY A 379 -25.22 2.46 4.27
N ASP A 380 -25.46 2.22 2.98
CA ASP A 380 -24.80 1.18 2.21
C ASP A 380 -23.35 1.57 1.89
N CYS A 381 -22.50 0.56 1.76
CA CYS A 381 -21.11 0.69 1.33
C CYS A 381 -20.89 -0.07 0.01
N VAL A 382 -20.22 0.54 -0.95
CA VAL A 382 -19.87 -0.07 -2.24
C VAL A 382 -18.35 -0.17 -2.34
N LEU A 383 -17.83 -1.41 -2.22
CA LEU A 383 -16.43 -1.72 -2.49
C LEU A 383 -16.23 -1.95 -3.99
N ILE A 384 -15.31 -1.22 -4.60
CA ILE A 384 -14.80 -1.47 -5.95
C ILE A 384 -13.37 -2.00 -5.81
N ALA A 385 -13.17 -3.31 -6.03
CA ALA A 385 -11.93 -4.00 -5.76
C ALA A 385 -11.21 -4.48 -7.03
N GLY A 386 -9.88 -4.65 -6.92
CA GLY A 386 -9.00 -5.23 -7.92
C GLY A 386 -8.01 -4.24 -8.51
N LYS A 387 -8.47 -3.16 -9.14
CA LYS A 387 -7.62 -2.20 -9.87
C LYS A 387 -6.97 -1.15 -8.97
N GLY A 388 -7.65 -0.74 -7.90
CA GLY A 388 -7.13 0.29 -7.01
C GLY A 388 -6.73 1.56 -7.75
N HIS A 389 -5.42 1.86 -7.77
CA HIS A 389 -4.83 3.04 -8.40
C HIS A 389 -4.57 2.89 -9.91
N GLU A 390 -4.81 1.73 -10.52
CA GLU A 390 -4.60 1.53 -11.95
C GLU A 390 -5.50 2.47 -12.76
N ASN A 391 -4.92 3.12 -13.76
CA ASN A 391 -5.57 4.12 -14.60
C ASN A 391 -5.81 3.64 -16.05
N TYR A 392 -5.76 2.34 -16.28
CA TYR A 392 -6.02 1.72 -17.59
C TYR A 392 -6.78 0.40 -17.44
N GLN A 393 -7.40 -0.05 -18.53
CA GLN A 393 -7.90 -1.40 -18.71
C GLN A 393 -7.20 -2.02 -19.94
N GLU A 394 -6.71 -3.26 -19.82
CA GLU A 394 -5.94 -3.94 -20.85
C GLU A 394 -6.72 -5.13 -21.43
N THR A 395 -6.95 -5.12 -22.77
CA THR A 395 -7.58 -6.21 -23.51
C THR A 395 -6.78 -6.44 -24.79
N ASN A 396 -6.35 -7.69 -25.04
CA ASN A 396 -5.57 -8.09 -26.23
C ASN A 396 -4.34 -7.19 -26.49
N GLY A 397 -3.63 -6.82 -25.43
CA GLY A 397 -2.43 -5.95 -25.51
C GLY A 397 -2.73 -4.47 -25.73
N VAL A 398 -4.00 -4.09 -25.86
CA VAL A 398 -4.42 -2.69 -25.99
C VAL A 398 -4.81 -2.15 -24.61
N ARG A 399 -4.18 -1.06 -24.19
CA ARG A 399 -4.53 -0.33 -22.96
C ARG A 399 -5.39 0.86 -23.29
N VAL A 400 -6.55 0.94 -22.68
CA VAL A 400 -7.44 2.09 -22.75
C VAL A 400 -7.48 2.79 -21.38
N PRO A 401 -7.52 4.12 -21.32
CA PRO A 401 -7.64 4.86 -20.07
C PRO A 401 -8.91 4.45 -19.32
N PHE A 402 -8.77 4.07 -18.04
CA PHE A 402 -9.87 3.72 -17.16
C PHE A 402 -9.42 3.81 -15.70
N SER A 403 -10.21 4.46 -14.86
CA SER A 403 -9.98 4.58 -13.42
C SER A 403 -11.28 4.33 -12.66
N ASP A 404 -11.24 3.43 -11.68
CA ASP A 404 -12.36 3.18 -10.77
C ASP A 404 -12.75 4.47 -10.03
N ALA A 405 -11.76 5.15 -9.45
CA ALA A 405 -11.97 6.37 -8.67
C ALA A 405 -12.60 7.49 -9.50
N ASP A 406 -12.13 7.72 -10.73
CA ASP A 406 -12.67 8.76 -11.60
C ASP A 406 -14.07 8.40 -12.11
N THR A 407 -14.34 7.12 -12.33
CA THR A 407 -15.68 6.63 -12.68
C THR A 407 -16.66 6.92 -11.54
N VAL A 408 -16.29 6.62 -10.29
CA VAL A 408 -17.13 6.93 -9.11
C VAL A 408 -17.35 8.44 -8.96
N ARG A 409 -16.28 9.25 -9.05
CA ARG A 409 -16.37 10.73 -8.96
C ARG A 409 -17.34 11.30 -10.00
N ARG A 410 -17.23 10.83 -11.24
CA ARG A 410 -18.12 11.24 -12.33
C ARG A 410 -19.59 10.87 -12.05
N LEU A 411 -19.86 9.64 -11.59
CA LEU A 411 -21.19 9.16 -11.28
C LEU A 411 -21.83 9.96 -10.13
N PHE A 412 -21.07 10.31 -9.11
CA PHE A 412 -21.56 11.18 -8.03
C PHE A 412 -21.83 12.61 -8.50
N ALA A 413 -21.01 13.15 -9.42
CA ALA A 413 -21.25 14.46 -10.01
C ALA A 413 -22.52 14.47 -10.88
N GLU A 414 -22.76 13.43 -11.67
CA GLU A 414 -23.98 13.24 -12.47
C GLU A 414 -25.24 13.19 -11.57
N ALA A 415 -25.18 12.45 -10.45
CA ALA A 415 -26.29 12.35 -9.50
C ALA A 415 -26.57 13.66 -8.76
N GLY A 416 -25.54 14.41 -8.38
CA GLY A 416 -25.68 15.71 -7.72
C GLY A 416 -26.15 16.86 -8.64
N ALA A 417 -25.94 16.71 -9.95
CA ALA A 417 -26.44 17.68 -10.94
C ALA A 417 -27.92 17.45 -11.33
N GLY A 418 -28.49 16.30 -10.97
CA GLY A 418 -29.88 15.91 -11.25
C GLY A 418 -30.84 16.12 -10.06
N SER A 419 -30.33 16.58 -8.91
CA SER A 419 -31.09 16.91 -7.70
C SER A 419 -31.07 18.43 -7.45
#